data_331cd34436e432a4352c4e4c9de3e139
#
_entry.id   331cd34436e432a4352c4e4c9de3e139
#
_cell.length_a   1.000
_cell.length_b   1.000
_cell.length_c   1.000
_cell.angle_alpha   90.00
_cell.angle_beta   90.00
_cell.angle_gamma   90.00
#
_symmetry.space_group_name_H-M   'P 1'
#
loop_
_entity.id
_entity.type
_entity.pdbx_description
1 polymer ?
#
loop_
_entity_poly.entity_id
_entity_poly.type
_entity_poly.pdbx_seq_one_letter_code
_entity_poly.pdbx_strand_id
1 'polypeptide(L)'
;MFTPRWKNEQCDLLMEALLTLATKEDAYRFLEDMLTIQELKSITQRLEVAVLLHQKVTYQEIAQRTGASTATISRVNRSLQYGADGYNLVLERLQLSGVIQQKEENDSNA
;
A
#
# COMPACT_ATOMS: atom_id res chain seq x y z
N MET A 1 -5.95 21.41 -0.31
CA MET A 1 -6.59 20.11 -0.42
C MET A 1 -6.06 19.35 -1.64
N PHE A 2 -5.81 18.07 -1.49
CA PHE A 2 -5.29 17.26 -2.58
C PHE A 2 -6.39 16.96 -3.60
N THR A 3 -6.12 17.24 -4.88
CA THR A 3 -7.07 16.97 -5.95
C THR A 3 -6.32 16.29 -7.09
N PRO A 4 -6.54 14.99 -7.33
CA PRO A 4 -5.80 14.29 -8.38
C PRO A 4 -6.32 14.69 -9.76
N ARG A 5 -5.45 14.54 -10.77
CA ARG A 5 -5.81 14.87 -12.15
C ARG A 5 -6.90 13.96 -12.70
N TRP A 6 -7.01 12.76 -12.16
CA TRP A 6 -7.99 11.77 -12.63
C TRP A 6 -9.32 11.85 -11.89
N LYS A 7 -9.52 12.90 -11.08
CA LYS A 7 -10.75 13.07 -10.32
C LYS A 7 -11.93 13.28 -11.25
N ASN A 8 -13.03 12.61 -10.98
CA ASN A 8 -14.31 12.80 -11.65
C ASN A 8 -15.41 12.25 -10.75
N GLU A 9 -16.66 12.30 -11.22
CA GLU A 9 -17.79 11.87 -10.40
C GLU A 9 -17.74 10.40 -10.05
N GLN A 10 -17.32 9.56 -10.99
CA GLN A 10 -17.23 8.13 -10.75
C GLN A 10 -16.13 7.82 -9.73
N CYS A 11 -15.02 8.51 -9.81
CA CYS A 11 -13.95 8.35 -8.84
C CYS A 11 -14.38 8.82 -7.45
N ASP A 12 -15.11 9.93 -7.39
CA ASP A 12 -15.63 10.40 -6.11
C ASP A 12 -16.57 9.37 -5.49
N LEU A 13 -17.41 8.74 -6.30
CA LEU A 13 -18.33 7.72 -5.82
C LEU A 13 -17.54 6.53 -5.24
N LEU A 14 -16.46 6.13 -5.92
CA LEU A 14 -15.64 5.06 -5.41
C LEU A 14 -15.03 5.42 -4.06
N MET A 15 -14.52 6.66 -3.92
CA MET A 15 -13.96 7.10 -2.66
C MET A 15 -15.01 7.08 -1.56
N GLU A 16 -16.23 7.55 -1.86
CA GLU A 16 -17.30 7.51 -0.87
C GLU A 16 -17.62 6.08 -0.47
N ALA A 17 -17.64 5.17 -1.45
CA ALA A 17 -17.92 3.77 -1.16
C ALA A 17 -16.84 3.18 -0.24
N LEU A 18 -15.57 3.46 -0.52
CA LEU A 18 -14.49 2.98 0.33
C LEU A 18 -14.62 3.49 1.76
N LEU A 19 -15.06 4.74 1.91
CA LEU A 19 -15.18 5.34 3.23
C LEU A 19 -16.37 4.80 4.04
N THR A 20 -17.25 4.02 3.44
CA THR A 20 -18.33 3.37 4.20
C THR A 20 -17.88 2.08 4.86
N LEU A 21 -16.71 1.56 4.48
CA LEU A 21 -16.24 0.26 5.01
C LEU A 21 -15.77 0.45 6.45
N ALA A 22 -16.41 -0.24 7.37
CA ALA A 22 -16.15 -0.06 8.79
C ALA A 22 -15.31 -1.18 9.40
N THR A 23 -15.32 -2.36 8.78
CA THR A 23 -14.63 -3.52 9.34
C THR A 23 -13.81 -4.21 8.25
N LYS A 24 -12.90 -5.07 8.69
CA LYS A 24 -12.12 -5.88 7.76
C LYS A 24 -13.04 -6.78 6.94
N GLU A 25 -14.09 -7.30 7.54
CA GLU A 25 -15.04 -8.14 6.82
C GLU A 25 -15.73 -7.35 5.72
N ASP A 26 -16.14 -6.11 6.01
CA ASP A 26 -16.75 -5.25 4.99
C ASP A 26 -15.80 -5.07 3.82
N ALA A 27 -14.53 -4.83 4.11
CA ALA A 27 -13.53 -4.62 3.08
C ALA A 27 -13.34 -5.87 2.23
N TYR A 28 -13.26 -7.05 2.87
CA TYR A 28 -13.15 -8.30 2.13
C TYR A 28 -14.34 -8.49 1.19
N ARG A 29 -15.55 -8.25 1.68
CA ARG A 29 -16.75 -8.44 0.87
C ARG A 29 -16.75 -7.51 -0.34
N PHE A 30 -16.43 -6.24 -0.11
CA PHE A 30 -16.45 -5.25 -1.18
C PHE A 30 -15.40 -5.55 -2.25
N LEU A 31 -14.19 -5.87 -1.81
CA LEU A 31 -13.12 -6.15 -2.76
C LEU A 31 -13.32 -7.48 -3.48
N GLU A 32 -13.94 -8.45 -2.81
CA GLU A 32 -14.27 -9.71 -3.45
C GLU A 32 -15.20 -9.47 -4.66
N ASP A 33 -16.19 -8.59 -4.50
CA ASP A 33 -17.13 -8.31 -5.57
C ASP A 33 -16.56 -7.38 -6.63
N MET A 34 -15.70 -6.45 -6.21
CA MET A 34 -15.22 -5.40 -7.10
C MET A 34 -14.05 -5.82 -7.98
N LEU A 35 -13.16 -6.63 -7.46
CA LEU A 35 -11.87 -6.88 -8.12
C LEU A 35 -11.73 -8.32 -8.55
N THR A 36 -11.02 -8.51 -9.66
CA THR A 36 -10.63 -9.86 -10.07
C THR A 36 -9.50 -10.35 -9.18
N ILE A 37 -9.25 -11.67 -9.20
CA ILE A 37 -8.15 -12.26 -8.45
C ILE A 37 -6.82 -11.65 -8.88
N GLN A 38 -6.64 -11.40 -10.19
CA GLN A 38 -5.40 -10.80 -10.68
C GLN A 38 -5.21 -9.40 -10.12
N GLU A 39 -6.29 -8.63 -10.09
CA GLU A 39 -6.22 -7.27 -9.56
C GLU A 39 -5.91 -7.28 -8.07
N LEU A 40 -6.52 -8.21 -7.33
CA LEU A 40 -6.23 -8.34 -5.91
C LEU A 40 -4.77 -8.68 -5.67
N LYS A 41 -4.24 -9.63 -6.44
CA LYS A 41 -2.83 -10.00 -6.29
C LYS A 41 -1.92 -8.82 -6.58
N SER A 42 -2.27 -8.03 -7.59
CA SER A 42 -1.44 -6.89 -7.96
C SER A 42 -1.41 -5.83 -6.86
N ILE A 43 -2.57 -5.46 -6.32
CA ILE A 43 -2.58 -4.41 -5.31
C ILE A 43 -2.01 -4.90 -3.98
N THR A 44 -2.25 -6.16 -3.61
CA THR A 44 -1.69 -6.68 -2.36
C THR A 44 -0.17 -6.78 -2.46
N GLN A 45 0.35 -7.15 -3.63
CA GLN A 45 1.80 -7.19 -3.83
C GLN A 45 2.41 -5.80 -3.69
N ARG A 46 1.78 -4.79 -4.32
CA ARG A 46 2.30 -3.43 -4.23
C ARG A 46 2.30 -2.92 -2.79
N LEU A 47 1.26 -3.24 -2.03
CA LEU A 47 1.21 -2.81 -0.64
C LEU A 47 2.29 -3.51 0.18
N GLU A 48 2.50 -4.80 -0.04
CA GLU A 48 3.54 -5.53 0.66
C GLU A 48 4.91 -4.94 0.35
N VAL A 49 5.15 -4.61 -0.92
CA VAL A 49 6.41 -3.97 -1.32
C VAL A 49 6.59 -2.65 -0.58
N ALA A 50 5.51 -1.85 -0.49
CA ALA A 50 5.58 -0.56 0.20
C ALA A 50 5.93 -0.73 1.68
N VAL A 51 5.33 -1.73 2.34
CA VAL A 51 5.63 -2.01 3.74
C VAL A 51 7.10 -2.35 3.91
N LEU A 52 7.62 -3.24 3.05
CA LEU A 52 9.00 -3.68 3.16
C LEU A 52 10.00 -2.56 2.86
N LEU A 53 9.69 -1.71 1.89
CA LEU A 53 10.51 -0.54 1.62
C LEU A 53 10.52 0.41 2.83
N HIS A 54 9.37 0.58 3.44
CA HIS A 54 9.25 1.42 4.63
C HIS A 54 10.11 0.87 5.76
N GLN A 55 10.25 -0.45 5.84
CA GLN A 55 11.06 -1.12 6.84
C GLN A 55 12.53 -1.25 6.44
N LYS A 56 12.92 -0.62 5.32
CA LYS A 56 14.31 -0.59 4.87
C LYS A 56 14.87 -1.93 4.42
N VAL A 57 14.00 -2.80 3.96
CA VAL A 57 14.43 -4.08 3.38
C VAL A 57 15.01 -3.79 2.00
N THR A 58 16.04 -4.53 1.61
CA THR A 58 16.69 -4.32 0.32
C THR A 58 15.81 -4.76 -0.84
N TYR A 59 16.04 -4.20 -2.01
CA TYR A 59 15.30 -4.58 -3.21
C TYR A 59 15.41 -6.07 -3.48
N GLN A 60 16.59 -6.61 -3.32
CA GLN A 60 16.82 -8.03 -3.60
C GLN A 60 15.96 -8.91 -2.70
N GLU A 61 15.93 -8.59 -1.42
CA GLU A 61 15.15 -9.37 -0.48
C GLU A 61 13.65 -9.16 -0.72
N ILE A 62 13.22 -7.94 -1.07
CA ILE A 62 11.83 -7.68 -1.38
C ILE A 62 11.40 -8.53 -2.57
N ALA A 63 12.21 -8.57 -3.63
CA ALA A 63 11.91 -9.36 -4.81
C ALA A 63 11.75 -10.84 -4.45
N GLN A 64 12.63 -11.34 -3.59
CA GLN A 64 12.54 -12.74 -3.16
C GLN A 64 11.29 -13.02 -2.36
N ARG A 65 10.93 -12.11 -1.46
CA ARG A 65 9.81 -12.34 -0.54
C ARG A 65 8.46 -12.11 -1.19
N THR A 66 8.38 -11.20 -2.15
CA THR A 66 7.09 -10.81 -2.72
C THR A 66 6.88 -11.31 -4.14
N GLY A 67 7.94 -11.70 -4.81
CA GLY A 67 7.85 -12.06 -6.23
C GLY A 67 7.72 -10.86 -7.15
N ALA A 68 7.82 -9.64 -6.60
CA ALA A 68 7.68 -8.44 -7.42
C ALA A 68 8.91 -8.24 -8.29
N SER A 69 8.71 -7.71 -9.49
CA SER A 69 9.82 -7.36 -10.36
C SER A 69 10.51 -6.12 -9.83
N THR A 70 11.75 -5.94 -10.26
CA THR A 70 12.51 -4.74 -9.91
C THR A 70 11.76 -3.48 -10.36
N ALA A 71 11.11 -3.56 -11.53
CA ALA A 71 10.35 -2.42 -12.04
C ALA A 71 9.20 -2.06 -11.10
N THR A 72 8.49 -3.07 -10.58
CA THR A 72 7.40 -2.82 -9.64
C THR A 72 7.94 -2.20 -8.36
N ILE A 73 9.04 -2.74 -7.83
CA ILE A 73 9.62 -2.22 -6.60
C ILE A 73 10.05 -0.76 -6.79
N SER A 74 10.70 -0.46 -7.91
CA SER A 74 11.13 0.91 -8.20
C SER A 74 9.95 1.86 -8.30
N ARG A 75 8.87 1.40 -8.95
CA ARG A 75 7.68 2.24 -9.10
C ARG A 75 7.05 2.56 -7.75
N VAL A 76 6.94 1.55 -6.88
CA VAL A 76 6.39 1.77 -5.54
C VAL A 76 7.29 2.72 -4.76
N ASN A 77 8.60 2.52 -4.84
CA ASN A 77 9.54 3.38 -4.14
C ASN A 77 9.42 4.83 -4.62
N ARG A 78 9.24 5.03 -5.93
CA ARG A 78 9.06 6.38 -6.45
C ARG A 78 7.80 7.01 -5.88
N SER A 79 6.71 6.23 -5.77
CA SER A 79 5.48 6.74 -5.18
C SER A 79 5.64 7.11 -3.72
N LEU A 80 6.44 6.33 -2.99
CA LEU A 80 6.72 6.65 -1.59
C LEU A 80 7.46 7.98 -1.46
N GLN A 81 8.36 8.26 -2.38
CA GLN A 81 9.22 9.45 -2.27
C GLN A 81 8.65 10.68 -2.95
N TYR A 82 7.96 10.51 -4.06
CA TYR A 82 7.53 11.63 -4.89
C TYR A 82 6.06 11.58 -5.28
N GLY A 83 5.29 10.67 -4.71
CA GLY A 83 3.90 10.50 -5.08
C GLY A 83 2.97 11.43 -4.30
N ALA A 84 1.74 10.97 -4.11
CA ALA A 84 0.68 11.77 -3.48
C ALA A 84 0.61 11.55 -1.98
N ASP A 85 1.62 10.91 -1.39
CA ASP A 85 1.69 10.59 0.04
C ASP A 85 0.66 9.56 0.51
N GLY A 86 -0.02 8.89 -0.42
CA GLY A 86 -1.01 7.88 -0.05
C GLY A 86 -0.42 6.71 0.71
N TYR A 87 0.68 6.16 0.20
CA TYR A 87 1.35 5.08 0.90
C TYR A 87 1.83 5.53 2.27
N ASN A 88 2.45 6.71 2.33
CA ASN A 88 3.02 7.19 3.60
C ASN A 88 1.92 7.38 4.64
N LEU A 89 0.79 7.90 4.23
CA LEU A 89 -0.35 8.11 5.12
C LEU A 89 -0.85 6.77 5.68
N VAL A 90 -1.04 5.79 4.81
CA VAL A 90 -1.57 4.50 5.22
C VAL A 90 -0.56 3.74 6.07
N LEU A 91 0.71 3.75 5.66
CA LEU A 91 1.75 3.06 6.41
C LEU A 91 1.90 3.64 7.82
N GLU A 92 1.84 4.95 7.93
CA GLU A 92 1.92 5.58 9.23
C GLU A 92 0.76 5.14 10.12
N ARG A 93 -0.45 5.10 9.56
CA ARG A 93 -1.63 4.69 10.33
C ARG A 93 -1.56 3.22 10.73
N LEU A 94 -1.06 2.36 9.84
CA LEU A 94 -0.89 0.94 10.16
C LEU A 94 0.14 0.76 11.27
N GLN A 95 1.18 1.57 11.26
CA GLN A 95 2.21 1.51 12.27
C GLN A 95 1.66 1.98 13.62
N LEU A 96 0.92 3.08 13.63
CA LEU A 96 0.34 3.60 14.85
C LEU A 96 -0.68 2.64 15.47
N SER A 97 -1.39 1.88 14.64
CA SER A 97 -2.37 0.91 15.13
C SER A 97 -1.74 -0.44 15.49
N GLY A 98 -0.43 -0.58 15.29
CA GLY A 98 0.27 -1.81 15.64
C GLY A 98 0.16 -2.93 14.63
N VAL A 99 -0.43 -2.66 13.45
CA VAL A 99 -0.57 -3.70 12.43
C VAL A 99 0.78 -4.01 11.79
N ILE A 100 1.63 -3.00 11.59
CA ILE A 100 2.98 -3.23 11.09
C ILE A 100 3.99 -2.69 12.08
N GLN A 101 5.22 -3.21 11.98
CA GLN A 101 6.29 -2.84 12.88
C GLN A 101 6.85 -1.48 12.51
N GLN A 102 7.40 -0.81 13.50
CA GLN A 102 8.11 0.39 13.24
C GLN A 102 9.36 0.05 12.49
N LYS A 103 9.85 1.04 11.71
CA LYS A 103 11.06 0.88 11.00
C LYS A 103 12.13 0.44 11.95
N GLU A 104 12.86 -0.63 11.60
CA GLU A 104 13.87 -1.14 12.41
C GLU A 104 14.99 -0.19 12.54
N GLU A 105 15.41 0.07 13.72
CA GLU A 105 16.53 0.89 13.90
C GLU A 105 17.64 0.05 13.74
N ASN A 106 18.44 0.23 13.06
CA ASN A 106 19.41 -0.65 12.85
C ASN A 106 20.25 -0.86 13.88
N ASP A 107 20.09 -1.12 14.47
CA ASP A 107 20.62 -1.43 15.44
C ASP A 107 21.44 -2.25 15.51
N SER A 108 21.63 -2.22 15.16
CA SER A 108 22.14 -2.87 15.20
C SER A 108 22.91 -3.02 15.59
N ASN A 109 22.98 -2.63 15.81
CA ASN A 109 23.46 -2.81 16.23
C ASN A 109 23.59 -3.35 16.82
N ALA A 110 23.48 -3.29 16.83
CA ALA A 110 23.65 -3.91 17.42
C ALA A 110 24.31 -4.48 17.49
#